data_ff88c555dfd44d8be411940cf5c23c9f
#
_entry.id   ff88c555dfd44d8be411940cf5c23c9f
#
_cell.length_a   1.000
_cell.length_b   1.000
_cell.length_c   1.000
_cell.angle_alpha   90.00
_cell.angle_beta   90.00
_cell.angle_gamma   90.00
#
_symmetry.space_group_name_H-M   'P 1'
#
loop_
_entity.id
_entity.type
_entity.pdbx_description
1 polymer ?
#
loop_
_entity_poly.entity_id
_entity_poly.type
_entity_poly.pdbx_seq_one_letter_code
_entity_poly.pdbx_strand_id
1 'polypeptide(L)' 'MPVAMGPLSVRLIAEYRGAAFIGKALRIENRGTAPVVLREADLAPQGTLAVTIAKPDLAPGEVTSAWLVGTGGDR' A
#
# COMPACT_ATOMS: atom_id res chain seq x y z
N MET A 1 -5.58 -1.86 -11.32
CA MET A 1 -4.62 -2.81 -11.88
C MET A 1 -3.62 -3.20 -10.82
N PRO A 2 -3.36 -4.48 -10.64
CA PRO A 2 -2.38 -4.92 -9.65
C PRO A 2 -0.97 -4.55 -10.08
N VAL A 3 -0.14 -4.27 -9.09
CA VAL A 3 1.26 -3.96 -9.32
C VAL A 3 2.08 -4.98 -8.54
N ALA A 4 3.10 -5.52 -9.17
CA ALA A 4 3.97 -6.49 -8.52
C ALA A 4 5.17 -5.77 -7.91
N MET A 5 5.48 -6.10 -6.67
CA MET A 5 6.65 -5.60 -5.97
C MET A 5 7.40 -6.83 -5.47
N GLY A 6 8.23 -7.40 -6.32
CA GLY A 6 8.86 -8.68 -6.02
C GLY A 6 7.81 -9.76 -5.87
N PRO A 7 7.75 -10.44 -4.72
CA PRO A 7 6.73 -11.46 -4.49
C PRO A 7 5.37 -10.88 -4.09
N LEU A 8 5.26 -9.57 -3.97
CA LEU A 8 4.02 -8.94 -3.50
C LEU A 8 3.13 -8.53 -4.65
N SER A 9 1.84 -8.73 -4.48
CA SER A 9 0.83 -8.21 -5.38
C SER A 9 0.11 -7.08 -4.66
N VAL A 10 0.12 -5.88 -5.21
CA VAL A 10 -0.48 -4.71 -4.61
C VAL A 10 -1.62 -4.24 -5.49
N ARG A 11 -2.80 -4.07 -4.90
CA ARG A 11 -3.97 -3.63 -5.63
C ARG A 11 -4.59 -2.42 -4.93
N LEU A 12 -4.91 -1.40 -5.71
CA LEU A 12 -5.67 -0.27 -5.20
C LEU A 12 -7.13 -0.68 -5.07
N ILE A 13 -7.67 -0.59 -3.85
CA ILE A 13 -9.05 -0.97 -3.58
C ILE A 13 -9.96 0.25 -3.64
N ALA A 14 -9.52 1.37 -3.10
CA ALA A 14 -10.32 2.57 -3.05
C ALA A 14 -9.43 3.79 -3.02
N GLU A 15 -9.94 4.87 -3.56
CA GLU A 15 -9.25 6.15 -3.55
C GLU A 15 -10.24 7.21 -3.11
N TYR A 16 -9.82 8.07 -2.16
CA TYR A 16 -10.67 9.12 -1.62
C TYR A 16 -9.97 10.44 -1.89
N ARG A 17 -10.66 11.34 -2.58
CA ARG A 17 -10.09 12.63 -2.93
C ARG A 17 -10.74 13.71 -2.12
N GLY A 18 -9.93 14.44 -1.36
CA GLY A 18 -10.37 15.65 -0.67
C GLY A 18 -9.84 16.87 -1.38
N ALA A 19 -10.02 18.02 -0.75
CA ALA A 19 -9.59 19.28 -1.34
C ALA A 19 -8.06 19.37 -1.39
N ALA A 20 -7.39 18.86 -0.38
CA ALA A 20 -5.93 18.96 -0.29
C ALA A 20 -5.23 17.62 -0.15
N PHE A 21 -5.98 16.52 0.01
CA PHE A 21 -5.40 15.24 0.30
C PHE A 21 -6.04 14.17 -0.56
N ILE A 22 -5.27 13.13 -0.82
CA ILE A 22 -5.76 11.91 -1.48
C ILE A 22 -5.45 10.77 -0.54
N GLY A 23 -6.48 9.99 -0.21
CA GLY A 23 -6.33 8.76 0.56
C GLY A 23 -6.47 7.56 -0.35
N LYS A 24 -5.64 6.54 -0.15
CA LYS A 24 -5.69 5.32 -0.94
C LYS A 24 -5.69 4.11 -0.03
N ALA A 25 -6.58 3.18 -0.32
CA ALA A 25 -6.61 1.90 0.37
C ALA A 25 -6.05 0.84 -0.55
N LEU A 26 -5.10 0.08 -0.04
CA LEU A 26 -4.43 -0.95 -0.82
C LEU A 26 -4.65 -2.32 -0.20
N ARG A 27 -4.71 -3.33 -1.06
CA ARG A 27 -4.67 -4.73 -0.65
C ARG A 27 -3.36 -5.31 -1.12
N ILE A 28 -2.62 -5.90 -0.18
CA ILE A 28 -1.30 -6.44 -0.46
C ILE A 28 -1.28 -7.92 -0.12
N GLU A 29 -0.84 -8.74 -1.06
CA GLU A 29 -0.78 -10.18 -0.89
C GLU A 29 0.63 -10.67 -1.13
N ASN A 30 1.12 -11.55 -0.25
CA ASN A 30 2.40 -12.18 -0.46
C ASN A 30 2.19 -13.43 -1.30
N ARG A 31 2.55 -13.37 -2.56
CA ARG A 31 2.41 -14.49 -3.49
C ARG A 31 3.69 -15.30 -3.63
N GLY A 32 4.69 -14.98 -2.85
CA GLY A 32 5.95 -15.71 -2.85
C GLY A 32 5.91 -16.93 -1.94
N THR A 33 7.05 -17.55 -1.77
CA THR A 33 7.18 -18.75 -0.94
C THR A 33 7.92 -18.48 0.36
N ALA A 34 8.30 -17.25 0.62
CA ALA A 34 9.01 -16.85 1.84
C ALA A 34 8.26 -15.70 2.53
N PRO A 35 8.40 -15.59 3.85
CA PRO A 35 7.77 -14.46 4.57
C PRO A 35 8.36 -13.13 4.11
N VAL A 36 7.54 -12.09 4.14
CA VAL A 36 7.95 -10.74 3.77
C VAL A 36 7.54 -9.80 4.88
N VAL A 37 8.42 -8.87 5.24
CA VAL A 37 8.09 -7.80 6.17
C VAL A 37 7.94 -6.53 5.38
N LEU A 38 6.76 -5.92 5.47
CA LEU A 38 6.48 -4.67 4.77
C LEU A 38 6.99 -3.51 5.58
N ARG A 39 7.55 -2.53 4.91
CA ARG A 39 8.00 -1.29 5.53
C ARG A 39 7.18 -0.16 4.97
N GLU A 40 6.83 0.78 5.84
CA GLU A 40 6.08 1.95 5.39
C GLU A 40 6.81 2.70 4.29
N ALA A 41 8.13 2.78 4.39
CA ALA A 41 8.94 3.47 3.38
C ALA A 41 8.81 2.84 2.00
N ASP A 42 8.56 1.54 1.92
CA ASP A 42 8.43 0.85 0.64
C ASP A 42 7.11 1.19 -0.04
N LEU A 43 6.13 1.69 0.70
CA LEU A 43 4.82 2.02 0.18
C LEU A 43 4.59 3.52 0.08
N ALA A 44 5.60 4.33 0.37
CA ALA A 44 5.45 5.77 0.48
C ALA A 44 6.07 6.47 -0.74
N PRO A 45 5.31 6.61 -1.82
CA PRO A 45 5.80 7.38 -2.94
C PRO A 45 5.97 8.85 -2.58
N GLN A 46 6.64 9.57 -3.44
CA GLN A 46 6.85 10.99 -3.21
C GLN A 46 5.52 11.69 -3.01
N GLY A 47 5.44 12.55 -2.02
CA GLY A 47 4.20 13.25 -1.67
C GLY A 47 3.36 12.54 -0.63
N THR A 48 3.80 11.38 -0.14
CA THR A 48 3.08 10.67 0.90
C THR A 48 3.29 11.35 2.25
N LEU A 49 2.20 11.61 2.96
CA LEU A 49 2.23 12.23 4.28
C LEU A 49 2.11 11.22 5.39
N ALA A 50 1.40 10.12 5.16
CA ALA A 50 1.20 9.09 6.17
C ALA A 50 0.95 7.75 5.50
N VAL A 51 1.45 6.69 6.12
CA VAL A 51 1.22 5.31 5.69
C VAL A 51 0.87 4.50 6.92
N THR A 52 -0.16 3.66 6.81
CA THR A 52 -0.52 2.72 7.86
C THR A 52 -0.66 1.34 7.24
N ILE A 53 -0.02 0.35 7.83
CA ILE A 53 -0.12 -1.03 7.38
C ILE A 53 -0.76 -1.83 8.51
N ALA A 54 -1.86 -2.54 8.19
CA ALA A 54 -2.59 -3.27 9.22
C ALA A 54 -1.76 -4.42 9.80
N LYS A 55 -1.06 -5.14 8.93
CA LYS A 55 -0.20 -6.24 9.37
C LYS A 55 1.04 -6.25 8.50
N PRO A 56 2.19 -5.80 9.04
CA PRO A 56 3.40 -5.71 8.20
C PRO A 56 4.08 -7.05 7.93
N ASP A 57 3.87 -8.06 8.80
CA ASP A 57 4.50 -9.36 8.60
C ASP A 57 3.57 -10.25 7.79
N LEU A 58 4.01 -10.66 6.62
CA LEU A 58 3.19 -11.49 5.73
C LEU A 58 3.87 -12.81 5.48
N ALA A 59 3.27 -13.89 5.95
CA ALA A 59 3.67 -15.23 5.55
C ALA A 59 3.21 -15.48 4.11
N PRO A 60 3.75 -16.51 3.45
CA PRO A 60 3.31 -16.84 2.10
C PRO A 60 1.80 -17.03 2.05
N GLY A 61 1.16 -16.37 1.10
CA GLY A 61 -0.29 -16.45 0.91
C GLY A 61 -1.10 -15.49 1.77
N GLU A 62 -0.47 -14.79 2.69
CA GLU A 62 -1.21 -13.85 3.55
C GLU A 62 -1.50 -12.53 2.84
N VAL A 63 -2.55 -11.88 3.30
CA VAL A 63 -3.03 -10.62 2.73
C VAL A 63 -3.14 -9.59 3.84
N THR A 64 -2.80 -8.36 3.55
CA THR A 64 -2.99 -7.26 4.48
C THR A 64 -3.55 -6.05 3.75
N SER A 65 -3.87 -5.02 4.50
CA SER A 65 -4.34 -3.75 3.96
C SER A 65 -3.38 -2.66 4.36
N ALA A 66 -3.32 -1.63 3.54
CA ALA A 66 -2.54 -0.44 3.85
C ALA A 66 -3.32 0.80 3.46
N TRP A 67 -3.07 1.88 4.15
CA TRP A 67 -3.65 3.18 3.85
C TRP A 67 -2.53 4.17 3.61
N LEU A 68 -2.66 4.93 2.54
CA LEU A 68 -1.74 6.01 2.25
C LEU A 68 -2.52 7.30 2.18
N VAL A 69 -1.96 8.36 2.74
CA VAL A 69 -2.50 9.69 2.59
C VAL A 69 -1.40 10.56 2.00
N GLY A 70 -1.69 11.23 0.93
CA GLY A 70 -0.74 12.10 0.27
C GLY A 70 -1.35 13.44 -0.06
N THR A 71 -0.53 14.33 -0.60
CA THR A 71 -1.03 15.62 -1.06
C THR A 71 -1.87 15.40 -2.29
N GLY A 72 -2.97 16.13 -2.37
CA GLY A 72 -3.84 16.05 -3.50
C GLY A 72 -3.21 16.72 -4.67
N GLY A 73 -2.86 16.03 -5.61
CA GLY A 73 -2.21 16.59 -6.71
C GLY A 73 -3.17 17.24 -7.63
N ASP A 74 -3.72 18.28 -7.28
CA ASP A 74 -4.54 18.83 -8.13
C ASP A 74 -3.80 19.70 -8.97
N ARG A 75 -3.04 19.51 -9.26
CA ARG A 75 -2.46 20.18 -10.06
C ARG A 75 -2.26 19.70 -10.99
#